data_403555467c2ed2ce01877dd6803bedaf
#
_entry.id   403555467c2ed2ce01877dd6803bedaf
#
_cell.length_a   1.000
_cell.length_b   1.000
_cell.length_c   1.000
_cell.angle_alpha   90.00
_cell.angle_beta   90.00
_cell.angle_gamma   90.00
#
_symmetry.space_group_name_H-M   'P 1'
#
loop_
_entity.id
_entity.type
_entity.pdbx_description
1 polymer ?
#
loop_
_entity_poly.entity_id
_entity_poly.type
_entity_poly.pdbx_seq_one_letter_code
_entity_poly.pdbx_strand_id
1 'polypeptide(L)'
;MQIWSRAVAVLAVVPLGLVSAAAFADDVTNNIDGSVDAVAEVMPLTVGGANGTTKLYVTPANGDGKQGCNLPGSTTLTVSVASSAPSVATVSPSSIIFTACGEAGGGVLTVTPLQPGSTQVSVTQTGNTSQGTFALAPATFRVEVSAPPNTAPTVAVTGVTGGASYAKGAVPAANCSVSDAEDGNSTFPATLSAVTGPNAADGIGSQTASCSYTDAGGLTVAGSETYSIIDPTAPVITYAVDPATPDGSNGWYTGDVSLDWTVTEPESPNSLALTGCADQSITADQAMTAYPCSATSAGGSTTHQDVQIKRDATAPTGVTFVGGPVDGGLYYPNNVPAVGTCTATDATSGLADCVVSGYASGVGDHTMTATATDIAGNSTAKTVSYTVRKLTLNGFFQPVDMGGVLNTVKGGSTVPLKFRVFDRGVEVKSTSIVTSITQAKVPCNATSPEDAIEEIVSAGGSSLRYDATAGQFVQNWKAPTGAGLCYKVTLTTVDDSAVSALVKLK
;
A
#
# COMPACT_ATOMS: atom_id res chain seq x y z
N MET A 1 76.02 37.25 3.12
CA MET A 1 76.70 38.54 3.25
C MET A 1 77.18 38.63 4.69
N GLN A 2 78.48 38.48 4.83
CA GLN A 2 79.25 38.52 6.10
C GLN A 2 79.18 39.91 6.71
N ILE A 3 79.09 40.04 8.02
CA ILE A 3 79.75 41.12 8.76
C ILE A 3 80.18 40.60 10.14
N TRP A 4 81.41 40.55 10.35
CA TRP A 4 82.20 40.41 11.57
C TRP A 4 82.00 41.60 12.50
N SER A 5 82.03 41.40 13.81
CA SER A 5 82.38 42.42 14.76
C SER A 5 83.02 41.83 16.02
N ARG A 6 84.13 42.29 16.22
CA ARG A 6 85.28 42.02 17.08
C ARG A 6 84.98 42.17 18.58
N ALA A 7 85.63 41.27 19.32
CA ALA A 7 85.80 41.35 20.76
C ALA A 7 86.69 42.50 21.15
N VAL A 8 86.41 43.19 22.22
CA VAL A 8 87.30 44.07 22.96
C VAL A 8 87.43 43.47 24.36
N ALA A 9 88.67 43.03 24.68
CA ALA A 9 89.09 42.61 26.02
C ALA A 9 89.45 43.84 26.87
N VAL A 10 88.84 43.97 28.01
CA VAL A 10 89.20 44.91 29.05
C VAL A 10 89.83 44.11 30.20
N LEU A 11 91.12 44.31 30.38
CA LEU A 11 91.87 43.83 31.53
C LEU A 11 91.48 44.68 32.77
N ALA A 12 90.91 44.06 33.77
CA ALA A 12 90.71 44.66 35.12
C ALA A 12 91.80 44.05 36.07
N VAL A 13 92.58 44.89 36.62
CA VAL A 13 93.53 44.59 37.66
C VAL A 13 92.82 44.33 38.97
N VAL A 14 93.01 43.17 39.59
CA VAL A 14 92.45 42.78 40.90
C VAL A 14 93.54 43.04 41.96
N PRO A 15 93.24 43.78 43.01
CA PRO A 15 94.17 43.93 44.15
C PRO A 15 94.19 42.67 44.97
N LEU A 16 95.37 42.23 45.39
CA LEU A 16 95.61 41.14 46.31
C LEU A 16 95.01 41.49 47.68
N GLY A 17 93.86 40.90 48.02
CA GLY A 17 93.27 40.94 49.36
C GLY A 17 93.73 39.72 50.16
N LEU A 18 94.13 39.95 51.37
CA LEU A 18 94.54 38.93 52.36
C LEU A 18 93.59 37.75 52.40
N VAL A 19 94.09 36.58 52.10
CA VAL A 19 93.42 35.31 52.36
C VAL A 19 93.47 35.06 53.87
N SER A 20 92.32 35.28 54.58
CA SER A 20 92.13 34.69 55.89
C SER A 20 92.03 33.18 55.73
N ALA A 21 92.83 32.42 56.50
CA ALA A 21 92.76 30.98 56.47
C ALA A 21 91.32 30.53 56.73
N ALA A 22 90.66 30.08 55.73
CA ALA A 22 89.32 29.49 55.88
C ALA A 22 89.47 28.17 56.67
N ALA A 23 88.72 28.08 57.80
CA ALA A 23 88.56 26.76 58.44
C ALA A 23 87.94 25.81 57.41
N PHE A 24 88.59 24.66 57.24
CA PHE A 24 88.11 23.66 56.29
C PHE A 24 86.75 23.13 56.79
N ALA A 25 85.74 23.37 55.99
CA ALA A 25 84.38 22.89 56.20
C ALA A 25 84.17 21.51 55.53
N ASP A 26 83.55 20.57 56.23
CA ASP A 26 83.12 19.33 55.59
C ASP A 26 81.95 19.65 54.67
N ASP A 27 81.92 19.00 53.51
CA ASP A 27 80.85 19.19 52.54
C ASP A 27 79.64 18.28 52.89
N VAL A 28 78.43 18.83 52.90
CA VAL A 28 77.20 18.03 52.79
C VAL A 28 76.92 17.88 51.32
N THR A 29 76.99 16.67 50.86
CA THR A 29 76.84 16.30 49.42
C THR A 29 75.61 15.45 49.21
N ASN A 30 75.20 15.28 47.96
CA ASN A 30 74.20 14.34 47.49
C ASN A 30 74.83 13.25 46.61
N ASN A 31 74.09 12.24 46.20
CA ASN A 31 74.58 11.18 45.35
C ASN A 31 73.74 10.97 44.09
N ILE A 32 73.19 12.05 43.54
CA ILE A 32 72.25 11.94 42.36
C ILE A 32 72.98 11.26 41.21
N ASP A 33 74.18 11.62 40.90
CA ASP A 33 75.02 11.07 39.78
C ASP A 33 76.17 10.22 40.24
N GLY A 34 76.33 10.00 41.55
CA GLY A 34 77.51 9.29 42.17
C GLY A 34 78.75 10.08 42.17
N SER A 35 78.79 11.36 41.77
CA SER A 35 79.92 12.30 41.87
C SER A 35 79.78 13.21 43.10
N VAL A 36 80.91 13.88 43.48
CA VAL A 36 80.96 14.75 44.66
C VAL A 36 80.83 16.24 44.33
N ASP A 37 80.51 16.55 43.06
CA ASP A 37 80.40 17.93 42.62
C ASP A 37 78.97 18.33 42.29
N ALA A 38 78.32 18.94 43.24
CA ALA A 38 76.86 19.18 43.23
C ALA A 38 76.45 20.49 42.56
N VAL A 39 77.30 21.28 41.99
CA VAL A 39 76.93 22.64 41.54
C VAL A 39 76.09 22.71 40.28
N ALA A 40 75.89 21.59 39.55
CA ALA A 40 75.13 21.54 38.32
C ALA A 40 74.18 20.32 38.20
N GLU A 41 73.96 19.60 39.28
CA GLU A 41 73.15 18.38 39.26
C GLU A 41 71.68 18.63 39.02
N VAL A 42 71.09 17.81 38.15
CA VAL A 42 69.68 17.86 37.80
C VAL A 42 69.08 16.50 37.99
N MET A 43 68.00 16.45 38.75
CA MET A 43 67.18 15.28 38.87
C MET A 43 65.99 15.41 37.90
N PRO A 44 65.97 14.68 36.75
CA PRO A 44 64.88 14.69 35.84
C PRO A 44 63.74 13.78 36.34
N LEU A 45 62.53 14.33 36.45
CA LEU A 45 61.28 13.59 36.83
C LEU A 45 60.22 13.92 35.85
N THR A 46 59.16 13.10 35.88
CA THR A 46 57.96 13.29 35.06
C THR A 46 56.74 13.29 35.95
N VAL A 47 55.78 14.17 35.76
CA VAL A 47 54.52 14.19 36.47
C VAL A 47 53.83 12.82 36.38
N GLY A 48 53.41 12.27 37.51
CA GLY A 48 52.81 10.93 37.59
C GLY A 48 53.80 9.78 37.48
N GLY A 49 55.05 10.05 37.24
CA GLY A 49 56.13 9.06 37.19
C GLY A 49 56.64 8.66 38.61
N ALA A 50 57.70 7.88 38.65
CA ALA A 50 58.34 7.47 39.88
C ALA A 50 58.93 8.67 40.65
N ASN A 51 58.91 8.62 41.99
CA ASN A 51 59.62 9.57 42.84
C ASN A 51 61.14 9.48 42.57
N GLY A 52 61.79 10.60 42.56
CA GLY A 52 63.26 10.66 42.60
C GLY A 52 63.76 10.37 44.00
N THR A 53 64.92 9.76 44.12
CA THR A 53 65.60 9.54 45.40
C THR A 53 67.05 9.94 45.32
N THR A 54 67.61 10.56 46.37
CA THR A 54 69.03 10.81 46.53
C THR A 54 69.39 10.62 47.97
N LYS A 55 70.66 10.37 48.27
CA LYS A 55 71.13 10.25 49.65
C LYS A 55 72.01 11.44 49.95
N LEU A 56 71.66 12.18 51.00
CA LEU A 56 72.50 13.26 51.49
C LEU A 56 73.45 12.72 52.57
N TYR A 57 74.70 13.12 52.57
CA TYR A 57 75.69 12.69 53.55
C TYR A 57 76.80 13.73 53.70
N VAL A 58 77.59 13.64 54.80
CA VAL A 58 78.74 14.53 55.08
C VAL A 58 80.03 13.91 54.56
N THR A 59 80.71 14.62 53.69
CA THR A 59 82.01 14.23 53.17
C THR A 59 83.09 15.12 53.76
N PRO A 60 84.17 14.58 54.43
CA PRO A 60 85.21 15.38 54.96
C PRO A 60 86.00 16.14 53.82
N ALA A 61 86.03 17.45 53.91
CA ALA A 61 86.81 18.27 52.96
C ALA A 61 88.24 18.48 53.53
N ASN A 62 89.17 17.76 52.95
CA ASN A 62 90.58 17.73 53.46
C ASN A 62 91.50 18.50 52.55
N GLY A 63 91.28 19.79 52.41
CA GLY A 63 92.18 20.66 51.66
C GLY A 63 93.53 20.95 52.31
N ASP A 64 93.72 20.59 53.57
CA ASP A 64 94.96 20.78 54.37
C ASP A 64 95.81 19.50 54.54
N GLY A 65 95.42 18.42 53.93
CA GLY A 65 96.10 17.12 54.04
C GLY A 65 95.80 16.38 55.35
N LYS A 66 94.87 16.82 56.15
CA LYS A 66 94.38 16.14 57.38
C LYS A 66 93.06 15.41 57.07
N GLN A 67 93.02 14.15 57.46
CA GLN A 67 91.78 13.41 57.36
C GLN A 67 91.05 13.52 58.67
N GLY A 68 89.88 14.17 58.69
CA GLY A 68 89.01 14.32 59.83
C GLY A 68 87.56 14.53 59.45
N CYS A 69 86.71 13.97 60.23
CA CYS A 69 85.26 14.20 60.12
C CYS A 69 84.83 15.23 61.21
N ASN A 70 84.14 16.32 60.85
CA ASN A 70 83.72 17.39 61.74
C ASN A 70 82.53 16.93 62.64
N LEU A 71 82.17 15.66 62.63
CA LEU A 71 81.16 15.03 63.53
C LEU A 71 81.83 13.99 64.42
N PRO A 72 82.63 14.41 65.42
CA PRO A 72 83.35 13.49 66.31
C PRO A 72 82.35 13.00 67.44
N GLY A 73 82.51 11.73 67.83
CA GLY A 73 81.80 11.16 68.96
C GLY A 73 80.20 11.16 68.76
N SER A 74 79.55 11.76 69.75
CA SER A 74 78.06 11.85 69.74
C SER A 74 77.51 13.18 69.22
N THR A 75 78.31 13.94 68.46
CA THR A 75 77.89 15.24 67.89
C THR A 75 77.05 15.04 66.69
N THR A 76 76.19 16.03 66.36
CA THR A 76 75.18 15.95 65.30
C THR A 76 75.22 17.25 64.46
N LEU A 77 74.94 17.09 63.21
CA LEU A 77 74.46 18.14 62.30
C LEU A 77 73.03 17.90 61.91
N THR A 78 72.18 18.89 62.12
CA THR A 78 70.78 18.86 61.70
C THR A 78 70.62 19.86 60.56
N VAL A 79 70.03 19.39 59.47
CA VAL A 79 69.72 20.24 58.33
C VAL A 79 68.19 20.17 58.02
N SER A 80 67.64 21.26 57.53
CA SER A 80 66.36 21.28 56.83
C SER A 80 66.57 21.21 55.36
N VAL A 81 65.65 20.50 54.65
CA VAL A 81 65.69 20.34 53.22
C VAL A 81 64.40 20.91 52.67
N ALA A 82 64.47 21.78 51.69
CA ALA A 82 63.31 22.43 51.11
C ALA A 82 63.40 22.58 49.58
N SER A 83 62.29 22.44 48.95
CA SER A 83 62.09 22.80 47.53
C SER A 83 61.76 24.29 47.43
N SER A 84 62.36 25.03 46.51
CA SER A 84 62.05 26.44 46.27
C SER A 84 60.66 26.64 45.61
N ALA A 85 60.12 25.62 44.96
CA ALA A 85 58.79 25.58 44.39
C ALA A 85 58.12 24.27 44.74
N PRO A 86 57.50 24.16 45.96
CA PRO A 86 56.84 22.94 46.41
C PRO A 86 55.66 22.51 45.56
N SER A 87 55.08 23.41 44.73
CA SER A 87 54.04 23.06 43.73
C SER A 87 54.60 22.28 42.55
N VAL A 88 55.92 22.41 42.25
CA VAL A 88 56.60 21.65 41.17
C VAL A 88 57.03 20.30 41.69
N ALA A 89 57.74 20.25 42.82
CA ALA A 89 58.11 19.01 43.49
C ALA A 89 58.24 19.21 44.99
N THR A 90 57.85 18.24 45.78
CA THR A 90 58.02 18.21 47.25
C THR A 90 59.17 17.29 47.61
N VAL A 91 59.76 17.54 48.80
CA VAL A 91 60.86 16.75 49.35
C VAL A 91 60.44 16.14 50.70
N SER A 92 60.93 14.93 50.96
CA SER A 92 60.70 14.24 52.26
C SER A 92 61.86 13.31 52.59
N PRO A 93 62.43 13.34 53.84
CA PRO A 93 61.99 14.16 54.92
C PRO A 93 62.43 15.63 54.78
N SER A 94 61.71 16.54 55.42
CA SER A 94 62.10 17.98 55.43
C SER A 94 63.23 18.32 56.41
N SER A 95 63.77 17.35 57.17
CA SER A 95 64.89 17.47 58.06
C SER A 95 65.69 16.16 58.11
N ILE A 96 67.01 16.26 58.11
CA ILE A 96 67.97 15.14 58.22
C ILE A 96 68.98 15.45 59.33
N ILE A 97 69.26 14.44 60.12
CA ILE A 97 70.26 14.52 61.19
C ILE A 97 71.43 13.62 60.83
N PHE A 98 72.58 14.17 60.70
CA PHE A 98 73.84 13.46 60.50
C PHE A 98 74.52 13.22 61.83
N THR A 99 74.98 12.01 62.08
CA THR A 99 75.71 11.59 63.28
C THR A 99 77.10 11.10 62.99
N ALA A 100 77.39 10.97 61.71
CA ALA A 100 78.71 10.51 61.23
C ALA A 100 78.99 11.03 59.81
N CYS A 101 80.19 11.07 59.35
CA CYS A 101 80.59 11.32 57.98
C CYS A 101 80.50 10.00 57.14
N GLY A 102 80.35 10.14 55.86
CA GLY A 102 80.26 9.08 54.87
C GLY A 102 78.82 8.67 54.59
N GLU A 103 78.66 7.98 53.53
CA GLU A 103 77.29 7.51 53.09
C GLU A 103 76.57 6.69 54.13
N ALA A 104 77.25 5.91 54.99
CA ALA A 104 76.65 5.11 56.03
C ALA A 104 75.89 5.95 57.07
N GLY A 105 76.32 7.22 57.28
CA GLY A 105 75.71 8.20 58.13
C GLY A 105 74.63 9.07 57.44
N GLY A 106 74.42 8.88 56.16
CA GLY A 106 73.59 9.71 55.32
C GLY A 106 72.06 9.41 55.45
N GLY A 107 71.27 10.40 55.08
CA GLY A 107 69.82 10.29 55.01
C GLY A 107 69.26 10.25 53.57
N VAL A 108 68.30 9.36 53.33
CA VAL A 108 67.62 9.29 52.01
C VAL A 108 66.60 10.42 51.93
N LEU A 109 66.70 11.16 50.80
CA LEU A 109 65.70 12.17 50.43
C LEU A 109 64.87 11.66 49.24
N THR A 110 63.63 11.75 49.37
CA THR A 110 62.67 11.45 48.30
C THR A 110 62.13 12.75 47.71
N VAL A 111 62.05 12.86 46.40
CA VAL A 111 61.48 14.00 45.66
C VAL A 111 60.27 13.51 44.88
N THR A 112 59.12 14.09 45.18
CA THR A 112 57.86 13.72 44.53
C THR A 112 57.47 14.79 43.48
N PRO A 113 57.42 14.46 42.16
CA PRO A 113 57.02 15.40 41.12
C PRO A 113 55.50 15.68 41.21
N LEU A 114 55.08 16.95 41.06
CA LEU A 114 53.68 17.35 41.18
C LEU A 114 53.17 18.06 39.91
N GLN A 115 53.98 19.05 39.41
CA GLN A 115 53.63 19.82 38.21
C GLN A 115 54.89 20.05 37.33
N PRO A 116 54.70 20.21 36.02
CA PRO A 116 55.81 20.54 35.15
C PRO A 116 56.48 21.86 35.57
N GLY A 117 57.78 21.91 35.52
CA GLY A 117 58.55 23.07 35.89
C GLY A 117 59.90 22.73 36.46
N SER A 118 60.63 23.72 36.98
CA SER A 118 61.95 23.58 37.58
C SER A 118 61.90 24.09 39.02
N THR A 119 62.51 23.35 39.94
CA THR A 119 62.72 23.79 41.34
C THR A 119 64.14 23.47 41.82
N GLN A 120 64.60 24.21 42.75
CA GLN A 120 65.87 23.97 43.42
C GLN A 120 65.62 23.38 44.80
N VAL A 121 66.24 22.26 45.10
CA VAL A 121 66.30 21.70 46.45
C VAL A 121 67.53 22.22 47.14
N SER A 122 67.32 22.87 48.26
CA SER A 122 68.40 23.46 49.07
C SER A 122 68.39 22.90 50.48
N VAL A 123 69.54 22.92 51.08
CA VAL A 123 69.83 22.44 52.43
C VAL A 123 70.27 23.60 53.30
N THR A 124 69.67 23.72 54.48
CA THR A 124 70.00 24.79 55.44
C THR A 124 70.32 24.19 56.82
N GLN A 125 71.39 24.59 57.45
CA GLN A 125 71.73 24.14 58.80
C GLN A 125 70.71 24.70 59.82
N THR A 126 70.13 23.82 60.60
CA THR A 126 69.15 24.18 61.69
C THR A 126 69.73 23.83 63.04
N GLY A 127 70.70 22.96 63.12
CA GLY A 127 71.35 22.59 64.38
C GLY A 127 72.75 22.05 64.14
N ASN A 128 73.64 22.33 65.08
CA ASN A 128 75.05 21.81 65.04
C ASN A 128 75.58 21.71 66.47
N THR A 129 75.84 20.52 66.93
CA THR A 129 76.40 20.27 68.26
C THR A 129 77.93 19.99 68.20
N SER A 130 78.52 19.97 67.01
CA SER A 130 79.95 19.85 66.84
C SER A 130 80.61 21.23 66.89
N GLN A 131 81.94 21.26 66.96
CA GLN A 131 82.75 22.50 66.83
C GLN A 131 83.22 22.73 65.33
N GLY A 132 82.72 21.88 64.46
CA GLY A 132 83.09 21.93 63.02
C GLY A 132 82.13 22.83 62.19
N THR A 133 82.61 23.24 61.04
CA THR A 133 81.82 23.97 60.03
C THR A 133 81.45 23.04 58.84
N PHE A 134 80.37 23.35 58.20
CA PHE A 134 79.84 22.54 57.09
C PHE A 134 79.46 23.42 55.92
N ALA A 135 79.86 23.06 54.74
CA ALA A 135 79.42 23.64 53.47
C ALA A 135 78.24 22.89 52.95
N LEU A 136 77.13 23.56 52.78
CA LEU A 136 75.80 22.93 52.40
C LEU A 136 75.51 23.09 50.90
N ALA A 137 76.29 23.95 50.21
CA ALA A 137 76.04 24.20 48.80
C ALA A 137 76.20 22.94 47.90
N PRO A 138 77.11 22.00 48.20
CA PRO A 138 77.25 20.79 47.43
C PRO A 138 76.06 19.82 47.57
N ALA A 139 75.12 20.00 48.53
CA ALA A 139 73.95 19.21 48.65
C ALA A 139 72.73 19.77 47.83
N THR A 140 72.93 20.95 47.25
CA THR A 140 71.88 21.65 46.49
C THR A 140 71.81 21.13 45.06
N PHE A 141 70.61 20.77 44.58
CA PHE A 141 70.40 20.29 43.25
C PHE A 141 69.12 20.85 42.63
N ARG A 142 69.08 20.79 41.32
CA ARG A 142 67.91 21.19 40.56
C ARG A 142 67.02 19.99 40.23
N VAL A 143 65.70 20.15 40.34
CA VAL A 143 64.71 19.15 39.87
C VAL A 143 64.01 19.73 38.68
N GLU A 144 63.99 18.99 37.59
CA GLU A 144 63.28 19.32 36.39
C GLU A 144 62.16 18.32 36.25
N VAL A 145 60.90 18.78 36.32
CA VAL A 145 59.71 17.96 36.18
C VAL A 145 59.11 18.26 34.79
N SER A 146 59.08 17.23 33.92
CA SER A 146 58.43 17.30 32.61
C SER A 146 56.99 16.86 32.70
N ALA A 147 56.19 17.33 31.78
CA ALA A 147 54.87 16.75 31.53
C ALA A 147 55.00 15.29 31.05
N PRO A 148 54.00 14.45 31.27
CA PRO A 148 53.94 13.15 30.62
C PRO A 148 54.08 13.30 29.10
N PRO A 149 54.62 12.32 28.36
CA PRO A 149 54.56 12.32 26.89
C PRO A 149 53.10 12.38 26.41
N ASN A 150 52.85 13.29 25.47
CA ASN A 150 51.53 13.33 24.82
C ASN A 150 51.27 12.03 24.09
N THR A 151 50.08 11.43 24.33
CA THR A 151 49.60 10.21 23.66
C THR A 151 48.50 10.55 22.69
N ALA A 152 48.39 9.75 21.62
CA ALA A 152 47.31 9.99 20.62
C ALA A 152 45.95 9.69 21.20
N PRO A 153 44.96 10.53 20.91
CA PRO A 153 43.58 10.26 21.28
C PRO A 153 43.03 8.98 20.64
N THR A 154 41.96 8.45 21.19
CA THR A 154 41.13 7.44 20.50
C THR A 154 39.83 8.12 20.07
N VAL A 155 39.39 7.82 18.82
CA VAL A 155 38.17 8.39 18.22
C VAL A 155 37.28 7.26 17.75
N ALA A 156 36.02 7.28 18.15
CA ALA A 156 35.01 6.33 17.69
C ALA A 156 33.77 7.06 17.21
N VAL A 157 33.15 6.56 16.14
CA VAL A 157 31.78 6.97 15.73
C VAL A 157 30.78 6.23 16.61
N THR A 158 29.81 6.96 17.13
CA THR A 158 28.70 6.43 17.96
C THR A 158 27.35 6.85 17.38
N GLY A 159 26.26 6.16 17.77
CA GLY A 159 24.93 6.39 17.24
C GLY A 159 24.63 5.57 16.00
N VAL A 160 25.57 5.45 15.07
CA VAL A 160 25.46 4.57 13.91
C VAL A 160 26.51 3.46 13.97
N THR A 161 26.24 2.34 13.32
CA THR A 161 27.12 1.16 13.28
C THR A 161 27.48 0.85 11.82
N GLY A 162 28.74 0.57 11.56
CA GLY A 162 29.23 0.18 10.24
C GLY A 162 28.54 -1.08 9.72
N GLY A 163 28.09 -1.04 8.47
CA GLY A 163 27.35 -2.12 7.82
C GLY A 163 25.88 -2.26 8.26
N ALA A 164 25.39 -1.46 9.22
CA ALA A 164 23.99 -1.47 9.60
C ALA A 164 23.10 -0.85 8.52
N SER A 165 21.81 -1.25 8.52
CA SER A 165 20.78 -0.63 7.68
C SER A 165 19.74 0.06 8.56
N TYR A 166 19.43 1.30 8.22
CA TYR A 166 18.42 2.12 8.91
C TYR A 166 17.33 2.53 7.94
N ALA A 167 16.09 2.53 8.40
CA ALA A 167 15.00 3.06 7.61
C ALA A 167 15.16 4.57 7.40
N LYS A 168 14.77 5.08 6.23
CA LYS A 168 14.73 6.52 5.95
C LYS A 168 13.92 7.25 7.01
N GLY A 169 14.48 8.32 7.56
CA GLY A 169 13.87 9.09 8.66
C GLY A 169 14.10 8.51 10.06
N ALA A 170 14.68 7.31 10.19
CA ALA A 170 14.96 6.65 11.47
C ALA A 170 16.49 6.44 11.70
N VAL A 171 17.35 7.10 10.94
CA VAL A 171 18.80 7.05 11.15
C VAL A 171 19.13 7.77 12.46
N PRO A 172 19.80 7.11 13.42
CA PRO A 172 20.23 7.76 14.65
C PRO A 172 21.23 8.88 14.38
N ALA A 173 21.29 9.88 15.26
CA ALA A 173 22.29 10.92 15.17
C ALA A 173 23.70 10.32 15.38
N ALA A 174 24.58 10.51 14.39
CA ALA A 174 25.96 10.06 14.48
C ALA A 174 26.80 11.10 15.23
N ASN A 175 27.57 10.65 16.23
CA ASN A 175 28.44 11.47 17.05
C ASN A 175 29.85 10.88 17.08
N CYS A 176 30.81 11.73 17.36
CA CYS A 176 32.20 11.38 17.65
C CYS A 176 32.41 11.30 19.15
N SER A 177 32.96 10.21 19.64
CA SER A 177 33.41 10.05 21.02
C SER A 177 34.92 10.02 21.01
N VAL A 178 35.55 10.94 21.78
CA VAL A 178 36.99 11.07 21.92
C VAL A 178 37.36 10.68 23.35
N SER A 179 38.43 9.93 23.51
CA SER A 179 39.05 9.66 24.78
C SER A 179 40.54 9.91 24.65
N ASP A 180 41.07 10.81 25.49
CA ASP A 180 42.45 11.20 25.58
C ASP A 180 42.89 11.23 27.04
N ALA A 181 44.12 10.74 27.31
CA ALA A 181 44.62 10.62 28.68
C ALA A 181 45.05 11.97 29.25
N GLU A 182 45.54 12.86 28.41
CA GLU A 182 46.08 14.16 28.77
C GLU A 182 45.03 15.27 28.68
N ASP A 183 44.18 15.23 27.62
CA ASP A 183 43.21 16.28 27.32
C ASP A 183 41.79 15.93 27.79
N GLY A 184 41.55 14.67 28.19
CA GLY A 184 40.24 14.19 28.67
C GLY A 184 39.29 13.73 27.56
N ASN A 185 38.04 13.47 27.93
CA ASN A 185 37.04 12.95 27.02
C ASN A 185 36.18 14.07 26.44
N SER A 186 35.80 13.95 25.17
CA SER A 186 34.86 14.88 24.52
C SER A 186 33.94 14.16 23.54
N THR A 187 32.83 14.82 23.19
CA THR A 187 31.88 14.34 22.18
C THR A 187 31.44 15.50 21.31
N PHE A 188 31.24 15.24 19.99
CA PHE A 188 30.74 16.22 19.04
C PHE A 188 30.04 15.51 17.89
N PRO A 189 29.16 16.19 17.09
CA PRO A 189 28.50 15.59 15.94
C PRO A 189 29.50 15.11 14.89
N ALA A 190 29.25 13.91 14.33
CA ALA A 190 30.04 13.42 13.20
C ALA A 190 29.71 14.19 11.91
N THR A 191 30.72 14.30 11.03
CA THR A 191 30.48 14.83 9.67
C THR A 191 29.93 13.73 8.79
N LEU A 192 28.74 14.01 8.17
CA LEU A 192 28.09 13.06 7.28
C LEU A 192 28.45 13.35 5.82
N SER A 193 28.75 12.30 5.07
CA SER A 193 28.86 12.40 3.62
C SER A 193 27.48 12.62 2.96
N ALA A 194 27.45 13.01 1.69
CA ALA A 194 26.24 12.84 0.89
C ALA A 194 25.86 11.34 0.82
N VAL A 195 24.58 11.05 0.69
CA VAL A 195 24.09 9.70 0.40
C VAL A 195 24.48 9.35 -1.04
N THR A 196 24.95 8.13 -1.26
CA THR A 196 25.38 7.61 -2.56
C THR A 196 24.64 6.33 -2.91
N GLY A 197 24.45 6.08 -4.21
CA GLY A 197 23.74 4.90 -4.70
C GLY A 197 22.67 5.25 -5.74
N PRO A 198 21.99 4.25 -6.32
CA PRO A 198 21.01 4.47 -7.38
C PRO A 198 19.80 5.31 -6.94
N ASN A 199 19.44 5.24 -5.66
CA ASN A 199 18.28 5.95 -5.09
C ASN A 199 18.71 7.13 -4.18
N ALA A 200 19.92 7.68 -4.38
CA ALA A 200 20.44 8.79 -3.58
C ALA A 200 19.59 10.07 -3.67
N ALA A 201 18.86 10.27 -4.77
CA ALA A 201 17.91 11.37 -4.93
C ALA A 201 16.77 11.33 -3.92
N ASP A 202 16.39 10.12 -3.48
CA ASP A 202 15.40 9.90 -2.42
C ASP A 202 16.05 9.84 -1.02
N GLY A 203 17.36 10.04 -0.89
CA GLY A 203 18.08 9.90 0.37
C GLY A 203 18.30 8.45 0.79
N ILE A 204 18.20 7.50 -0.13
CA ILE A 204 18.35 6.06 0.07
C ILE A 204 19.67 5.62 -0.55
N GLY A 205 20.47 4.86 0.19
CA GLY A 205 21.78 4.40 -0.25
C GLY A 205 22.78 4.32 0.87
N SER A 206 24.08 4.47 0.55
CA SER A 206 25.20 4.41 1.50
C SER A 206 25.57 5.81 1.97
N GLN A 207 25.77 5.96 3.27
CA GLN A 207 26.25 7.19 3.90
C GLN A 207 27.37 6.88 4.88
N THR A 208 28.39 7.76 4.97
CA THR A 208 29.53 7.64 5.89
C THR A 208 29.48 8.75 6.91
N ALA A 209 29.56 8.38 8.20
CA ALA A 209 29.82 9.27 9.31
C ALA A 209 31.29 9.27 9.60
N SER A 210 31.92 10.44 9.66
CA SER A 210 33.36 10.61 9.85
C SER A 210 33.64 11.49 11.05
N CYS A 211 34.68 11.13 11.79
CA CYS A 211 35.22 11.86 12.93
C CYS A 211 36.70 12.14 12.70
N SER A 212 37.17 13.33 13.08
CA SER A 212 38.59 13.68 13.15
C SER A 212 38.80 14.58 14.36
N TYR A 213 39.80 14.27 15.13
CA TYR A 213 40.17 15.04 16.33
C TYR A 213 41.67 15.20 16.41
N THR A 214 42.11 16.42 16.78
CA THR A 214 43.50 16.75 17.05
C THR A 214 43.59 17.17 18.51
N ASP A 215 44.45 16.50 19.30
CA ASP A 215 44.68 16.84 20.68
C ASP A 215 45.48 18.15 20.86
N ALA A 216 45.62 18.63 22.09
CA ALA A 216 46.41 19.83 22.39
C ALA A 216 47.90 19.65 22.08
N GLY A 217 48.42 18.44 22.05
CA GLY A 217 49.78 18.09 21.67
C GLY A 217 50.03 18.01 20.15
N GLY A 218 48.96 18.10 19.34
CA GLY A 218 49.02 18.13 17.87
C GLY A 218 48.87 16.74 17.19
N LEU A 219 48.56 15.68 17.92
CA LEU A 219 48.35 14.36 17.36
C LEU A 219 46.90 14.25 16.85
N THR A 220 46.74 13.80 15.60
CA THR A 220 45.46 13.71 14.95
C THR A 220 45.09 12.25 14.71
N VAL A 221 43.82 11.87 15.05
CA VAL A 221 43.25 10.56 14.77
C VAL A 221 41.89 10.76 14.10
N ALA A 222 41.55 9.86 13.16
CA ALA A 222 40.28 9.84 12.47
C ALA A 222 39.63 8.44 12.53
N GLY A 223 38.32 8.43 12.52
CA GLY A 223 37.50 7.20 12.44
C GLY A 223 36.30 7.43 11.54
N SER A 224 35.73 6.38 10.96
CA SER A 224 34.53 6.48 10.15
C SER A 224 33.72 5.20 10.20
N GLU A 225 32.39 5.33 10.07
CA GLU A 225 31.44 4.23 9.93
C GLU A 225 30.56 4.47 8.71
N THR A 226 30.45 3.45 7.87
CA THR A 226 29.57 3.50 6.69
C THR A 226 28.37 2.59 6.94
N TYR A 227 27.19 3.14 6.71
CA TYR A 227 25.91 2.46 6.92
C TYR A 227 24.99 2.66 5.71
N SER A 228 23.92 1.89 5.64
CA SER A 228 22.90 1.99 4.58
C SER A 228 21.64 2.66 5.10
N ILE A 229 21.06 3.51 4.28
CA ILE A 229 19.72 4.06 4.47
C ILE A 229 18.82 3.33 3.47
N ILE A 230 17.78 2.68 3.96
CA ILE A 230 16.87 1.86 3.15
C ILE A 230 15.45 2.38 3.25
N ASP A 231 14.68 2.07 2.24
CA ASP A 231 13.22 2.12 2.28
C ASP A 231 12.72 0.74 2.72
N PRO A 232 12.03 0.64 3.87
CA PRO A 232 11.55 -0.65 4.37
C PRO A 232 10.17 -1.02 3.85
N THR A 233 9.49 -0.14 3.08
CA THR A 233 8.09 -0.28 2.70
C THR A 233 7.94 -0.34 1.19
N ALA A 234 7.11 -1.29 0.72
CA ALA A 234 6.75 -1.36 -0.68
C ALA A 234 5.64 -0.35 -1.02
N PRO A 235 5.50 0.08 -2.30
CA PRO A 235 4.42 0.95 -2.73
C PRO A 235 3.04 0.41 -2.37
N VAL A 236 2.10 1.29 -2.05
CA VAL A 236 0.70 0.95 -1.79
C VAL A 236 -0.13 1.24 -3.03
N ILE A 237 -0.89 0.23 -3.50
CA ILE A 237 -1.78 0.34 -4.66
C ILE A 237 -3.23 0.29 -4.15
N THR A 238 -4.02 1.28 -4.56
CA THR A 238 -5.47 1.32 -4.37
C THR A 238 -6.15 1.65 -5.69
N TYR A 239 -7.45 1.42 -5.77
CA TYR A 239 -8.23 1.75 -6.95
C TYR A 239 -9.64 2.21 -6.57
N ALA A 240 -10.29 2.92 -7.50
CA ALA A 240 -11.70 3.24 -7.46
C ALA A 240 -12.34 2.82 -8.78
N VAL A 241 -13.57 2.31 -8.72
CA VAL A 241 -14.42 2.03 -9.89
C VAL A 241 -15.65 2.90 -9.77
N ASP A 242 -16.01 3.60 -10.82
CA ASP A 242 -17.24 4.38 -10.90
C ASP A 242 -18.06 3.96 -12.13
N PRO A 243 -19.31 3.52 -11.92
CA PRO A 243 -20.01 3.30 -10.64
C PRO A 243 -19.36 2.18 -9.80
N ALA A 244 -19.38 2.35 -8.47
CA ALA A 244 -18.69 1.46 -7.53
C ALA A 244 -19.23 0.02 -7.52
N THR A 245 -20.42 -0.18 -8.05
CA THR A 245 -21.06 -1.49 -8.19
C THR A 245 -21.70 -1.60 -9.58
N PRO A 246 -21.71 -2.79 -10.17
CA PRO A 246 -22.42 -3.02 -11.43
C PRO A 246 -23.90 -2.59 -11.33
N ASP A 247 -24.35 -1.83 -12.32
CA ASP A 247 -25.70 -1.28 -12.47
C ASP A 247 -26.65 -2.22 -13.24
N GLY A 248 -26.12 -3.25 -13.88
CA GLY A 248 -26.86 -4.30 -14.56
C GLY A 248 -27.01 -5.59 -13.74
N SER A 249 -27.53 -6.63 -14.39
CA SER A 249 -27.74 -7.96 -13.80
C SER A 249 -26.45 -8.79 -13.82
N ASN A 250 -26.34 -9.79 -12.93
CA ASN A 250 -25.27 -10.79 -12.91
C ASN A 250 -23.84 -10.20 -12.88
N GLY A 251 -23.68 -9.00 -12.29
CA GLY A 251 -22.41 -8.33 -12.15
C GLY A 251 -21.89 -7.67 -13.44
N TRP A 252 -22.75 -7.39 -14.41
CA TRP A 252 -22.48 -6.58 -15.57
C TRP A 252 -22.70 -5.10 -15.29
N TYR A 253 -21.92 -4.27 -15.96
CA TYR A 253 -22.20 -2.85 -16.09
C TYR A 253 -22.99 -2.62 -17.37
N THR A 254 -24.01 -1.78 -17.32
CA THR A 254 -24.80 -1.37 -18.48
C THR A 254 -24.50 0.07 -18.91
N GLY A 255 -23.87 0.85 -18.01
CA GLY A 255 -23.34 2.17 -18.29
C GLY A 255 -21.83 2.18 -18.55
N ASP A 256 -21.28 3.38 -18.73
CA ASP A 256 -19.82 3.60 -18.82
C ASP A 256 -19.18 3.40 -17.46
N VAL A 257 -17.94 2.87 -17.47
CA VAL A 257 -17.20 2.56 -16.24
C VAL A 257 -15.84 3.25 -16.30
N SER A 258 -15.44 3.95 -15.22
CA SER A 258 -14.06 4.34 -15.01
C SER A 258 -13.38 3.46 -13.98
N LEU A 259 -12.10 3.19 -14.18
CA LEU A 259 -11.21 2.56 -13.21
C LEU A 259 -10.02 3.49 -13.02
N ASP A 260 -9.88 4.03 -11.82
CA ASP A 260 -8.83 4.97 -11.45
C ASP A 260 -7.88 4.31 -10.45
N TRP A 261 -6.59 4.21 -10.82
CA TRP A 261 -5.55 3.67 -9.97
C TRP A 261 -4.86 4.76 -9.17
N THR A 262 -4.59 4.50 -7.88
CA THR A 262 -3.78 5.36 -7.04
C THR A 262 -2.64 4.56 -6.46
N VAL A 263 -1.40 4.99 -6.76
CA VAL A 263 -0.18 4.39 -6.22
C VAL A 263 0.54 5.42 -5.37
N THR A 264 0.86 5.07 -4.12
CA THR A 264 1.58 5.93 -3.19
C THR A 264 2.90 5.30 -2.78
N GLU A 265 3.98 6.10 -2.86
CA GLU A 265 5.34 5.75 -2.46
C GLU A 265 5.99 7.00 -1.85
N PRO A 266 5.89 7.21 -0.53
CA PRO A 266 6.39 8.44 0.10
C PRO A 266 7.91 8.42 0.37
N GLU A 267 8.50 7.23 0.58
CA GLU A 267 9.89 7.10 0.98
C GLU A 267 10.84 7.21 -0.22
N SER A 268 10.49 6.63 -1.36
CA SER A 268 11.35 6.59 -2.54
C SER A 268 10.64 6.91 -3.85
N PRO A 269 9.97 8.06 -3.98
CA PRO A 269 9.10 8.37 -5.12
C PRO A 269 9.84 8.43 -6.47
N ASN A 270 11.15 8.78 -6.48
CA ASN A 270 11.94 8.79 -7.72
C ASN A 270 12.34 7.39 -8.20
N SER A 271 12.23 6.38 -7.35
CA SER A 271 12.49 4.99 -7.70
C SER A 271 11.24 4.25 -8.18
N LEU A 272 10.05 4.89 -8.09
CA LEU A 272 8.78 4.26 -8.41
C LEU A 272 8.65 3.96 -9.89
N ALA A 273 8.39 2.70 -10.21
CA ALA A 273 8.07 2.21 -11.55
C ALA A 273 6.71 1.52 -11.54
N LEU A 274 5.85 1.86 -12.50
CA LEU A 274 4.49 1.36 -12.62
C LEU A 274 4.33 0.48 -13.85
N THR A 275 3.54 -0.58 -13.72
CA THR A 275 3.16 -1.46 -14.83
C THR A 275 1.67 -1.77 -14.75
N GLY A 276 0.91 -1.42 -15.81
CA GLY A 276 -0.52 -1.69 -15.90
C GLY A 276 -1.43 -0.76 -15.10
N CYS A 277 -0.88 0.23 -14.39
CA CYS A 277 -1.60 1.13 -13.48
C CYS A 277 -2.19 2.38 -14.18
N ALA A 278 -2.45 2.30 -15.48
CA ALA A 278 -3.10 3.40 -16.19
C ALA A 278 -4.60 3.38 -15.93
N ASP A 279 -5.19 4.55 -15.67
CA ASP A 279 -6.63 4.71 -15.55
C ASP A 279 -7.34 4.28 -16.83
N GLN A 280 -8.54 3.72 -16.68
CA GLN A 280 -9.33 3.19 -17.78
C GLN A 280 -10.67 3.88 -17.86
N SER A 281 -11.10 4.17 -19.10
CA SER A 281 -12.46 4.59 -19.42
C SER A 281 -13.07 3.54 -20.34
N ILE A 282 -13.98 2.74 -19.80
CA ILE A 282 -14.57 1.57 -20.46
C ILE A 282 -15.94 1.99 -20.97
N THR A 283 -15.99 2.38 -22.25
CA THR A 283 -17.20 2.86 -22.95
C THR A 283 -17.71 1.88 -24.00
N ALA A 284 -16.93 0.86 -24.33
CA ALA A 284 -17.30 -0.22 -25.25
C ALA A 284 -17.73 -1.46 -24.49
N ASP A 285 -18.62 -2.24 -25.08
CA ASP A 285 -19.03 -3.53 -24.54
C ASP A 285 -17.86 -4.51 -24.59
N GLN A 286 -17.66 -5.23 -23.50
CA GLN A 286 -16.60 -6.21 -23.34
C GLN A 286 -17.00 -7.36 -22.42
N ALA A 287 -16.53 -8.56 -22.73
CA ALA A 287 -16.54 -9.68 -21.81
C ALA A 287 -15.69 -9.37 -20.56
N MET A 288 -15.70 -10.26 -19.58
CA MET A 288 -14.89 -10.10 -18.38
C MET A 288 -13.42 -9.89 -18.73
N THR A 289 -12.92 -8.69 -18.44
CA THR A 289 -11.56 -8.24 -18.74
C THR A 289 -10.85 -7.90 -17.43
N ALA A 290 -9.60 -8.37 -17.31
CA ALA A 290 -8.75 -8.15 -16.16
C ALA A 290 -7.88 -6.90 -16.36
N TYR A 291 -7.80 -6.06 -15.36
CA TYR A 291 -6.97 -4.86 -15.31
C TYR A 291 -5.95 -5.03 -14.17
N PRO A 292 -4.69 -5.36 -14.49
CA PRO A 292 -3.63 -5.51 -13.50
C PRO A 292 -2.99 -4.18 -13.15
N CYS A 293 -2.44 -4.06 -11.95
CA CYS A 293 -1.53 -2.97 -11.57
C CYS A 293 -0.42 -3.50 -10.67
N SER A 294 0.83 -3.21 -11.04
CA SER A 294 2.03 -3.53 -10.26
C SER A 294 2.90 -2.30 -10.12
N ALA A 295 3.47 -2.12 -8.94
CA ALA A 295 4.39 -1.04 -8.62
C ALA A 295 5.65 -1.59 -7.98
N THR A 296 6.81 -1.01 -8.30
CA THR A 296 8.11 -1.37 -7.73
C THR A 296 8.82 -0.10 -7.33
N SER A 297 9.45 -0.10 -6.16
CA SER A 297 10.31 0.99 -5.66
C SER A 297 11.57 0.43 -5.00
N ALA A 298 12.39 1.30 -4.42
CA ALA A 298 13.51 0.88 -3.58
C ALA A 298 13.07 0.09 -2.34
N GLY A 299 11.83 0.28 -1.88
CA GLY A 299 11.23 -0.42 -0.73
C GLY A 299 10.66 -1.80 -1.07
N GLY A 300 10.58 -2.15 -2.35
CA GLY A 300 10.06 -3.44 -2.78
C GLY A 300 9.05 -3.36 -3.91
N SER A 301 8.27 -4.43 -4.07
CA SER A 301 7.27 -4.55 -5.13
C SER A 301 5.92 -4.91 -4.54
N THR A 302 4.88 -4.30 -5.09
CA THR A 302 3.48 -4.63 -4.80
C THR A 302 2.76 -4.91 -6.11
N THR A 303 1.94 -5.96 -6.12
CA THR A 303 1.03 -6.28 -7.22
C THR A 303 -0.38 -6.34 -6.64
N HIS A 304 -1.28 -5.54 -7.18
CA HIS A 304 -2.69 -5.62 -6.82
C HIS A 304 -3.35 -6.79 -7.56
N GLN A 305 -4.31 -7.45 -6.93
CA GLN A 305 -5.14 -8.45 -7.60
C GLN A 305 -5.90 -7.77 -8.75
N ASP A 306 -5.99 -8.42 -9.91
CA ASP A 306 -6.64 -7.89 -11.10
C ASP A 306 -8.07 -7.42 -10.81
N VAL A 307 -8.39 -6.20 -11.21
CA VAL A 307 -9.77 -5.70 -11.20
C VAL A 307 -10.49 -6.28 -12.41
N GLN A 308 -11.59 -7.00 -12.17
CA GLN A 308 -12.37 -7.68 -13.22
C GLN A 308 -13.59 -6.83 -13.58
N ILE A 309 -13.68 -6.40 -14.83
CA ILE A 309 -14.80 -5.59 -15.33
C ILE A 309 -15.39 -6.24 -16.58
N LYS A 310 -16.71 -6.37 -16.61
CA LYS A 310 -17.50 -6.77 -17.79
C LYS A 310 -18.62 -5.76 -18.00
N ARG A 311 -18.78 -5.31 -19.26
CA ARG A 311 -19.74 -4.28 -19.63
C ARG A 311 -20.55 -4.73 -20.83
N ASP A 312 -21.86 -4.53 -20.77
CA ASP A 312 -22.77 -4.71 -21.88
C ASP A 312 -23.94 -3.71 -21.79
N ALA A 313 -23.92 -2.71 -22.65
CA ALA A 313 -24.97 -1.70 -22.76
C ALA A 313 -25.86 -1.93 -23.98
N THR A 314 -25.61 -2.99 -24.75
CA THR A 314 -26.31 -3.28 -26.00
C THR A 314 -27.44 -4.26 -25.74
N ALA A 315 -28.66 -3.85 -26.03
CA ALA A 315 -29.83 -4.73 -25.89
C ALA A 315 -29.88 -5.81 -26.99
N PRO A 316 -30.51 -6.96 -26.73
CA PRO A 316 -30.67 -8.02 -27.72
C PRO A 316 -31.28 -7.54 -29.03
N THR A 317 -30.81 -8.11 -30.14
CA THR A 317 -31.22 -7.79 -31.51
C THR A 317 -31.92 -8.97 -32.16
N GLY A 318 -32.59 -8.73 -33.31
CA GLY A 318 -33.21 -9.79 -34.13
C GLY A 318 -34.41 -10.46 -33.43
N VAL A 319 -35.15 -9.76 -32.56
CA VAL A 319 -36.34 -10.32 -31.90
C VAL A 319 -37.35 -10.78 -32.95
N THR A 320 -37.64 -12.06 -32.97
CA THR A 320 -38.59 -12.67 -33.91
C THR A 320 -39.53 -13.65 -33.23
N PHE A 321 -40.82 -13.61 -33.63
CA PHE A 321 -41.78 -14.64 -33.19
C PHE A 321 -41.52 -15.94 -33.94
N VAL A 322 -41.65 -17.06 -33.27
CA VAL A 322 -41.58 -18.40 -33.83
C VAL A 322 -42.91 -19.07 -33.61
N GLY A 323 -43.71 -19.17 -34.67
CA GLY A 323 -45.12 -19.60 -34.58
C GLY A 323 -46.07 -18.53 -34.00
N GLY A 324 -47.27 -18.90 -33.73
CA GLY A 324 -48.29 -18.00 -33.21
C GLY A 324 -49.04 -17.20 -34.29
N PRO A 325 -49.95 -16.30 -33.87
CA PRO A 325 -50.58 -15.33 -34.76
C PRO A 325 -49.56 -14.42 -35.45
N VAL A 326 -49.77 -14.13 -36.71
CA VAL A 326 -48.92 -13.22 -37.49
C VAL A 326 -49.46 -11.80 -37.48
N ASP A 327 -48.58 -10.84 -37.74
CA ASP A 327 -48.99 -9.42 -37.79
C ASP A 327 -50.04 -9.15 -38.86
N GLY A 328 -51.10 -8.42 -38.50
CA GLY A 328 -52.26 -8.21 -39.35
C GLY A 328 -53.14 -9.46 -39.53
N GLY A 329 -52.83 -10.56 -38.83
CA GLY A 329 -53.57 -11.82 -38.95
C GLY A 329 -55.05 -11.68 -38.61
N LEU A 330 -55.92 -12.39 -39.36
CA LEU A 330 -57.35 -12.42 -39.15
C LEU A 330 -57.77 -13.87 -38.88
N TYR A 331 -58.29 -14.12 -37.69
CA TYR A 331 -58.63 -15.48 -37.22
C TYR A 331 -60.05 -15.57 -36.76
N TYR A 332 -60.55 -16.79 -36.64
CA TYR A 332 -61.77 -17.11 -35.87
C TYR A 332 -61.40 -17.77 -34.55
N PRO A 333 -62.27 -17.76 -33.52
CA PRO A 333 -61.91 -18.24 -32.19
C PRO A 333 -61.37 -19.67 -32.14
N ASN A 334 -61.85 -20.54 -33.02
CA ASN A 334 -61.44 -21.95 -33.14
C ASN A 334 -60.23 -22.17 -34.08
N ASN A 335 -59.70 -21.11 -34.69
CA ASN A 335 -58.59 -21.17 -35.65
C ASN A 335 -57.48 -20.17 -35.31
N VAL A 336 -57.43 -19.67 -34.09
CA VAL A 336 -56.30 -18.84 -33.62
C VAL A 336 -55.10 -19.77 -33.42
N PRO A 337 -53.97 -19.55 -34.07
CA PRO A 337 -52.78 -20.32 -33.80
C PRO A 337 -52.41 -20.26 -32.32
N ALA A 338 -51.88 -21.36 -31.76
CA ALA A 338 -51.40 -21.39 -30.38
C ALA A 338 -50.33 -20.31 -30.15
N VAL A 339 -50.14 -19.88 -28.90
CA VAL A 339 -49.10 -18.93 -28.57
C VAL A 339 -47.74 -19.44 -29.05
N GLY A 340 -47.03 -18.60 -29.83
CA GLY A 340 -45.71 -18.92 -30.28
C GLY A 340 -44.63 -18.70 -29.20
N THR A 341 -43.42 -19.01 -29.53
CA THR A 341 -42.23 -18.60 -28.78
C THR A 341 -41.56 -17.42 -29.46
N CYS A 342 -40.42 -16.93 -28.91
CA CYS A 342 -39.60 -15.96 -29.60
C CYS A 342 -38.12 -16.32 -29.51
N THR A 343 -37.35 -15.72 -30.40
CA THR A 343 -35.89 -15.82 -30.43
C THR A 343 -35.30 -14.44 -30.62
N ALA A 344 -34.06 -14.24 -30.12
CA ALA A 344 -33.24 -13.07 -30.32
C ALA A 344 -31.77 -13.47 -30.19
N THR A 345 -30.85 -12.54 -30.45
CA THR A 345 -29.42 -12.75 -30.25
C THR A 345 -28.85 -11.57 -29.50
N ASP A 346 -27.93 -11.84 -28.60
CA ASP A 346 -27.05 -10.87 -27.94
C ASP A 346 -25.60 -11.35 -28.06
N ALA A 347 -24.69 -10.44 -28.38
CA ALA A 347 -23.31 -10.78 -28.75
C ALA A 347 -22.34 -10.71 -27.58
N THR A 348 -22.65 -9.92 -26.54
CA THR A 348 -21.71 -9.62 -25.45
C THR A 348 -22.01 -10.43 -24.20
N SER A 349 -23.15 -10.17 -23.56
CA SER A 349 -23.53 -10.91 -22.34
C SER A 349 -24.27 -12.20 -22.66
N GLY A 350 -24.85 -12.30 -23.86
CA GLY A 350 -25.68 -13.40 -24.31
C GLY A 350 -27.14 -13.23 -23.91
N LEU A 351 -28.04 -13.92 -24.61
CA LEU A 351 -29.47 -13.90 -24.34
C LEU A 351 -29.78 -14.64 -23.05
N ALA A 352 -30.50 -14.00 -22.12
CA ALA A 352 -31.00 -14.63 -20.91
C ALA A 352 -32.35 -15.33 -21.17
N ASP A 353 -33.30 -14.62 -21.79
CA ASP A 353 -34.59 -15.19 -22.16
C ASP A 353 -35.27 -14.40 -23.30
N CYS A 354 -36.35 -15.00 -23.84
CA CYS A 354 -37.27 -14.33 -24.72
C CYS A 354 -38.70 -14.81 -24.38
N VAL A 355 -39.54 -13.90 -23.91
CA VAL A 355 -40.88 -14.21 -23.40
C VAL A 355 -41.92 -13.56 -24.27
N VAL A 356 -42.96 -14.35 -24.63
CA VAL A 356 -44.15 -13.85 -25.37
C VAL A 356 -45.29 -13.64 -24.37
N SER A 357 -45.88 -12.45 -24.39
CA SER A 357 -47.03 -12.05 -23.57
C SER A 357 -48.17 -11.47 -24.42
N GLY A 358 -49.34 -11.24 -23.83
CA GLY A 358 -50.48 -10.60 -24.50
C GLY A 358 -51.27 -11.49 -25.47
N TYR A 359 -50.98 -12.81 -25.54
CA TYR A 359 -51.76 -13.74 -26.36
C TYR A 359 -53.21 -13.88 -25.84
N ALA A 360 -54.17 -13.84 -26.78
CA ALA A 360 -55.54 -14.14 -26.49
C ALA A 360 -56.26 -14.79 -27.69
N SER A 361 -57.13 -15.73 -27.46
CA SER A 361 -57.95 -16.40 -28.49
C SER A 361 -59.43 -15.93 -28.51
N GLY A 362 -59.79 -15.01 -27.62
CA GLY A 362 -61.14 -14.43 -27.59
C GLY A 362 -61.38 -13.45 -28.72
N VAL A 363 -62.67 -13.15 -29.00
CA VAL A 363 -63.03 -12.18 -30.03
C VAL A 363 -62.55 -10.76 -29.66
N GLY A 364 -61.89 -10.09 -30.58
CA GLY A 364 -61.37 -8.72 -30.38
C GLY A 364 -60.07 -8.52 -31.10
N ASP A 365 -59.54 -7.30 -30.97
CA ASP A 365 -58.20 -6.95 -31.43
C ASP A 365 -57.22 -7.26 -30.31
N HIS A 366 -56.13 -7.94 -30.65
CA HIS A 366 -55.10 -8.39 -29.68
C HIS A 366 -53.69 -7.96 -30.13
N THR A 367 -52.82 -7.75 -29.16
CA THR A 367 -51.40 -7.48 -29.41
C THR A 367 -50.56 -8.42 -28.54
N MET A 368 -49.69 -9.17 -29.19
CA MET A 368 -48.65 -9.93 -28.51
C MET A 368 -47.37 -9.13 -28.50
N THR A 369 -46.60 -9.26 -27.40
CA THR A 369 -45.29 -8.67 -27.24
C THR A 369 -44.31 -9.78 -26.97
N ALA A 370 -43.24 -9.84 -27.80
CA ALA A 370 -42.04 -10.63 -27.53
C ALA A 370 -41.00 -9.71 -26.87
N THR A 371 -40.62 -10.00 -25.65
CA THR A 371 -39.56 -9.28 -24.93
C THR A 371 -38.34 -10.18 -24.77
N ALA A 372 -37.24 -9.80 -25.38
CA ALA A 372 -35.97 -10.46 -25.22
C ALA A 372 -35.12 -9.69 -24.21
N THR A 373 -34.49 -10.39 -23.27
CA THR A 373 -33.63 -9.82 -22.22
C THR A 373 -32.29 -10.55 -22.28
N ASP A 374 -31.18 -9.81 -22.20
CA ASP A 374 -29.85 -10.37 -22.11
C ASP A 374 -29.43 -10.67 -20.65
N ILE A 375 -28.25 -11.25 -20.48
CA ILE A 375 -27.72 -11.59 -19.14
C ILE A 375 -27.34 -10.34 -18.36
N ALA A 376 -27.01 -9.22 -19.04
CA ALA A 376 -26.71 -7.94 -18.40
C ALA A 376 -27.98 -7.22 -17.90
N GLY A 377 -29.17 -7.58 -18.44
CA GLY A 377 -30.45 -6.99 -18.07
C GLY A 377 -31.00 -5.98 -19.09
N ASN A 378 -30.31 -5.75 -20.21
CA ASN A 378 -30.87 -4.92 -21.29
C ASN A 378 -31.99 -5.68 -22.01
N SER A 379 -33.00 -4.98 -22.54
CA SER A 379 -34.14 -5.63 -23.18
C SER A 379 -34.58 -4.92 -24.44
N THR A 380 -35.11 -5.72 -25.36
CA THR A 380 -35.74 -5.26 -26.61
C THR A 380 -37.10 -5.95 -26.76
N ALA A 381 -38.12 -5.20 -27.17
CA ALA A 381 -39.45 -5.72 -27.41
C ALA A 381 -39.86 -5.56 -28.87
N LYS A 382 -40.63 -6.54 -29.36
CA LYS A 382 -41.31 -6.51 -30.64
C LYS A 382 -42.76 -6.90 -30.48
N THR A 383 -43.65 -6.22 -31.19
CA THR A 383 -45.10 -6.46 -31.13
C THR A 383 -45.63 -7.05 -32.42
N VAL A 384 -46.71 -7.84 -32.29
CA VAL A 384 -47.55 -8.37 -33.38
C VAL A 384 -48.97 -8.13 -32.99
N SER A 385 -49.75 -7.52 -33.88
CA SER A 385 -51.17 -7.29 -33.67
C SER A 385 -52.00 -8.19 -34.60
N TYR A 386 -53.06 -8.77 -34.10
CA TYR A 386 -53.99 -9.61 -34.82
C TYR A 386 -55.40 -9.41 -34.33
N THR A 387 -56.36 -9.84 -35.17
CA THR A 387 -57.80 -9.72 -34.84
C THR A 387 -58.46 -11.11 -34.83
N VAL A 388 -59.16 -11.41 -33.73
CA VAL A 388 -60.06 -12.55 -33.66
C VAL A 388 -61.48 -12.07 -33.87
N ARG A 389 -62.10 -12.56 -34.89
CA ARG A 389 -63.45 -12.10 -35.32
C ARG A 389 -64.45 -13.24 -35.24
N LYS A 390 -65.69 -12.87 -34.97
CA LYS A 390 -66.82 -13.80 -34.91
C LYS A 390 -67.81 -13.37 -35.98
N LEU A 391 -68.35 -14.37 -36.66
CA LEU A 391 -69.42 -14.13 -37.64
C LEU A 391 -70.76 -13.89 -36.96
N THR A 392 -71.59 -13.04 -37.58
CA THR A 392 -72.98 -12.84 -37.18
C THR A 392 -73.84 -13.56 -38.18
N LEU A 393 -74.59 -14.52 -37.67
CA LEU A 393 -75.63 -15.27 -38.42
C LEU A 393 -76.94 -14.60 -38.21
N ASN A 394 -77.60 -14.19 -39.35
CA ASN A 394 -79.01 -13.86 -39.33
C ASN A 394 -79.76 -15.09 -39.76
N GLY A 395 -80.56 -15.59 -38.85
CA GLY A 395 -81.23 -16.88 -38.77
C GLY A 395 -81.96 -17.31 -40.02
N PHE A 396 -82.68 -18.44 -39.95
CA PHE A 396 -83.41 -18.85 -41.11
C PHE A 396 -84.59 -17.88 -41.38
N PHE A 397 -84.68 -17.44 -42.64
CA PHE A 397 -85.82 -16.62 -43.10
C PHE A 397 -86.90 -17.49 -43.62
N GLN A 398 -88.12 -16.92 -43.82
CA GLN A 398 -89.24 -17.63 -44.45
C GLN A 398 -88.79 -18.48 -45.62
N PRO A 399 -89.22 -19.72 -45.73
CA PRO A 399 -90.37 -20.31 -45.08
C PRO A 399 -90.15 -21.03 -43.75
N VAL A 400 -88.94 -20.74 -43.07
CA VAL A 400 -88.61 -21.37 -41.80
C VAL A 400 -88.72 -20.32 -40.69
N ASP A 401 -89.63 -20.59 -39.72
CA ASP A 401 -89.76 -19.76 -38.51
C ASP A 401 -88.72 -20.10 -37.47
N MET A 402 -88.25 -19.04 -36.82
CA MET A 402 -87.28 -19.11 -35.75
C MET A 402 -87.90 -18.93 -34.36
N GLY A 403 -87.13 -18.92 -33.29
CA GLY A 403 -87.66 -18.61 -31.93
C GLY A 403 -88.37 -19.77 -31.27
N GLY A 404 -88.09 -21.01 -31.62
CA GLY A 404 -88.66 -22.18 -30.98
C GLY A 404 -89.96 -22.71 -31.61
N VAL A 405 -90.33 -22.14 -32.73
CA VAL A 405 -91.51 -22.63 -33.52
C VAL A 405 -91.13 -24.00 -34.07
N LEU A 406 -92.08 -24.93 -34.00
CA LEU A 406 -92.04 -26.24 -34.67
C LEU A 406 -92.58 -26.08 -36.12
N ASN A 407 -91.66 -25.91 -37.02
CA ASN A 407 -92.00 -25.83 -38.46
C ASN A 407 -92.53 -27.16 -38.94
N THR A 408 -93.79 -27.23 -39.39
CA THR A 408 -94.40 -28.50 -39.82
C THR A 408 -94.23 -28.69 -41.32
N VAL A 409 -93.78 -29.86 -41.73
CA VAL A 409 -93.58 -30.20 -43.13
C VAL A 409 -93.88 -31.69 -43.40
N LYS A 410 -94.37 -32.04 -44.59
CA LYS A 410 -94.45 -33.44 -45.01
C LYS A 410 -93.08 -34.10 -45.11
N GLY A 411 -92.96 -35.27 -44.51
CA GLY A 411 -91.69 -36.04 -44.61
C GLY A 411 -91.31 -36.31 -46.08
N GLY A 412 -89.93 -36.15 -46.35
CA GLY A 412 -89.39 -36.25 -47.70
C GLY A 412 -89.48 -34.99 -48.55
N SER A 413 -90.17 -33.92 -48.07
CA SER A 413 -90.19 -32.62 -48.77
C SER A 413 -88.81 -31.93 -48.71
N THR A 414 -88.57 -31.02 -49.62
CA THR A 414 -87.34 -30.19 -49.63
C THR A 414 -87.65 -28.76 -49.24
N VAL A 415 -87.00 -28.28 -48.18
CA VAL A 415 -87.23 -26.95 -47.60
C VAL A 415 -86.01 -26.06 -47.89
N PRO A 416 -86.22 -24.85 -48.43
CA PRO A 416 -85.14 -23.92 -48.63
C PRO A 416 -84.78 -23.25 -47.29
N LEU A 417 -83.64 -23.54 -46.74
CA LEU A 417 -83.03 -22.82 -45.63
C LEU A 417 -82.35 -21.56 -46.14
N LYS A 418 -82.86 -20.39 -45.81
CA LYS A 418 -82.44 -19.10 -46.29
C LYS A 418 -81.78 -18.34 -45.08
N PHE A 419 -80.56 -17.81 -45.23
CA PHE A 419 -79.88 -17.13 -44.14
C PHE A 419 -78.82 -16.12 -44.68
N ARG A 420 -78.31 -15.24 -43.77
CA ARG A 420 -77.23 -14.32 -44.07
C ARG A 420 -76.11 -14.50 -43.06
N VAL A 421 -74.89 -14.23 -43.52
CA VAL A 421 -73.68 -14.23 -42.67
C VAL A 421 -72.95 -12.88 -42.84
N PHE A 422 -72.63 -12.31 -41.71
CA PHE A 422 -71.89 -11.03 -41.69
C PHE A 422 -70.57 -11.20 -40.93
N ASP A 423 -69.49 -10.56 -41.43
CA ASP A 423 -68.20 -10.37 -40.77
C ASP A 423 -68.09 -8.88 -40.48
N ARG A 424 -68.10 -8.49 -39.17
CA ARG A 424 -68.10 -7.10 -38.72
C ARG A 424 -69.12 -6.20 -39.45
N GLY A 425 -70.23 -6.70 -39.67
CA GLY A 425 -71.35 -5.96 -40.34
C GLY A 425 -71.29 -5.96 -41.87
N VAL A 426 -70.25 -6.54 -42.46
CA VAL A 426 -70.09 -6.72 -43.92
C VAL A 426 -70.61 -8.11 -44.31
N GLU A 427 -71.54 -8.19 -45.29
CA GLU A 427 -72.10 -9.42 -45.74
C GLU A 427 -71.06 -10.33 -46.45
N VAL A 428 -70.99 -11.56 -45.96
CA VAL A 428 -70.12 -12.61 -46.57
C VAL A 428 -70.91 -13.31 -47.63
N LYS A 429 -70.29 -13.52 -48.82
CA LYS A 429 -70.98 -14.16 -49.96
C LYS A 429 -70.41 -15.51 -50.32
N SER A 430 -69.25 -15.88 -49.74
CA SER A 430 -68.64 -17.18 -50.04
C SER A 430 -69.36 -18.32 -49.31
N THR A 431 -69.64 -19.35 -50.05
CA THR A 431 -70.26 -20.57 -49.48
C THR A 431 -69.26 -21.34 -48.59
N SER A 432 -67.97 -21.12 -48.71
CA SER A 432 -66.94 -21.74 -47.85
C SER A 432 -67.03 -21.33 -46.38
N ILE A 433 -67.84 -20.27 -46.09
CA ILE A 433 -68.02 -19.79 -44.73
C ILE A 433 -68.89 -20.78 -43.87
N VAL A 434 -69.66 -21.67 -44.55
CA VAL A 434 -70.46 -22.67 -43.89
C VAL A 434 -69.72 -24.00 -43.84
N THR A 435 -69.47 -24.52 -42.68
CA THR A 435 -68.75 -25.79 -42.47
C THR A 435 -69.70 -27.00 -42.49
N SER A 436 -70.89 -26.83 -41.97
CA SER A 436 -71.86 -27.94 -41.96
C SER A 436 -73.31 -27.46 -41.85
N ILE A 437 -74.22 -28.26 -42.42
CA ILE A 437 -75.64 -28.22 -42.10
C ILE A 437 -76.02 -29.65 -41.69
N THR A 438 -76.39 -29.79 -40.44
CA THR A 438 -76.67 -31.11 -39.80
C THR A 438 -78.14 -31.16 -39.31
N GLN A 439 -78.64 -32.37 -39.14
CA GLN A 439 -79.93 -32.61 -38.55
C GLN A 439 -79.77 -33.64 -37.42
N ALA A 440 -80.41 -33.39 -36.29
CA ALA A 440 -80.46 -34.32 -35.19
C ALA A 440 -81.95 -34.55 -34.76
N LYS A 441 -82.31 -35.82 -34.50
CA LYS A 441 -83.59 -36.13 -33.97
C LYS A 441 -83.71 -35.62 -32.54
N VAL A 442 -84.82 -34.90 -32.24
CA VAL A 442 -85.03 -34.30 -30.91
C VAL A 442 -86.41 -34.68 -30.42
N PRO A 443 -86.68 -34.66 -29.12
CA PRO A 443 -88.06 -34.81 -28.62
C PRO A 443 -88.94 -33.68 -29.15
N CYS A 444 -90.15 -34.01 -29.59
CA CYS A 444 -91.13 -33.03 -29.96
C CYS A 444 -91.68 -32.32 -28.66
N ASN A 445 -91.40 -31.02 -28.53
CA ASN A 445 -91.95 -30.27 -27.40
C ASN A 445 -93.43 -29.91 -27.69
N ALA A 446 -94.33 -30.49 -26.91
CA ALA A 446 -95.78 -30.30 -27.10
C ALA A 446 -96.29 -28.87 -26.80
N THR A 447 -95.45 -28.05 -26.16
CA THR A 447 -95.76 -26.65 -25.83
C THR A 447 -95.16 -25.62 -26.83
N SER A 448 -94.41 -26.08 -27.80
CA SER A 448 -93.90 -25.18 -28.86
C SER A 448 -94.99 -24.85 -29.84
N PRO A 449 -95.14 -23.61 -30.24
CA PRO A 449 -96.04 -23.28 -31.32
C PRO A 449 -95.62 -24.01 -32.60
N GLU A 450 -96.64 -24.58 -33.30
CA GLU A 450 -96.42 -25.26 -34.59
C GLU A 450 -96.81 -24.33 -35.72
N ASP A 451 -96.00 -24.25 -36.75
CA ASP A 451 -96.34 -23.54 -38.01
C ASP A 451 -96.02 -24.40 -39.22
N ALA A 452 -96.75 -24.25 -40.28
CA ALA A 452 -96.58 -25.03 -41.49
C ALA A 452 -95.57 -24.34 -42.44
N ILE A 453 -94.63 -25.10 -42.98
CA ILE A 453 -93.72 -24.57 -44.01
C ILE A 453 -94.53 -24.38 -45.30
N GLU A 454 -94.61 -23.14 -45.72
CA GLU A 454 -95.41 -22.69 -46.86
C GLU A 454 -94.72 -22.88 -48.20
N GLU A 455 -93.38 -22.86 -48.22
CA GLU A 455 -92.58 -22.99 -49.40
C GLU A 455 -91.84 -24.34 -49.44
N ILE A 456 -92.16 -25.18 -50.40
CA ILE A 456 -91.49 -26.43 -50.70
C ILE A 456 -90.93 -26.34 -52.10
N VAL A 457 -89.65 -26.61 -52.31
CA VAL A 457 -89.01 -26.61 -53.62
C VAL A 457 -89.08 -28.03 -54.19
N SER A 458 -89.43 -28.17 -55.48
CA SER A 458 -89.21 -29.41 -56.21
C SER A 458 -87.75 -29.65 -56.32
N ALA A 459 -87.29 -30.89 -56.06
CA ALA A 459 -85.91 -31.33 -55.95
C ALA A 459 -84.95 -30.70 -56.99
N GLY A 460 -84.45 -29.57 -56.65
CA GLY A 460 -83.30 -28.93 -57.34
C GLY A 460 -82.08 -28.96 -56.43
N GLY A 461 -80.88 -29.18 -56.92
CA GLY A 461 -79.60 -29.45 -56.28
C GLY A 461 -79.45 -29.05 -54.81
N SER A 462 -78.98 -29.96 -53.99
CA SER A 462 -78.83 -29.84 -52.55
C SER A 462 -77.59 -29.07 -52.14
N SER A 463 -76.91 -28.39 -53.08
CA SER A 463 -75.68 -27.60 -52.77
C SER A 463 -75.99 -26.20 -52.26
N LEU A 464 -75.30 -25.81 -51.26
CA LEU A 464 -75.29 -24.44 -50.75
C LEU A 464 -74.93 -23.45 -51.85
N ARG A 465 -75.73 -22.40 -52.02
CA ARG A 465 -75.46 -21.30 -52.98
C ARG A 465 -75.77 -19.95 -52.33
N TYR A 466 -75.10 -18.91 -52.84
CA TYR A 466 -75.47 -17.53 -52.52
C TYR A 466 -76.35 -16.99 -53.65
N ASP A 467 -77.54 -16.52 -53.26
CA ASP A 467 -78.46 -15.84 -54.15
C ASP A 467 -78.16 -14.34 -54.14
N ALA A 468 -77.49 -13.85 -55.20
CA ALA A 468 -77.09 -12.46 -55.30
C ALA A 468 -78.27 -11.49 -55.48
N THR A 469 -79.44 -11.97 -55.98
CA THR A 469 -80.58 -11.14 -56.19
C THR A 469 -81.34 -10.90 -54.85
N ALA A 470 -81.50 -11.97 -54.05
CA ALA A 470 -82.10 -11.88 -52.72
C ALA A 470 -81.11 -11.46 -51.63
N GLY A 471 -79.83 -11.44 -51.90
CA GLY A 471 -78.75 -11.10 -50.93
C GLY A 471 -78.73 -12.11 -49.75
N GLN A 472 -78.83 -13.41 -50.05
CA GLN A 472 -78.85 -14.43 -49.01
C GLN A 472 -78.30 -15.78 -49.49
N PHE A 473 -77.86 -16.60 -48.55
CA PHE A 473 -77.55 -18.01 -48.81
C PHE A 473 -78.85 -18.81 -48.87
N VAL A 474 -78.87 -19.83 -49.69
CA VAL A 474 -79.94 -20.80 -49.82
C VAL A 474 -79.44 -22.22 -49.83
N GLN A 475 -79.83 -23.04 -48.91
CA GLN A 475 -79.58 -24.48 -48.83
C GLN A 475 -80.88 -25.24 -48.92
N ASN A 476 -81.02 -26.03 -49.96
CA ASN A 476 -82.17 -26.91 -50.04
C ASN A 476 -81.97 -28.13 -49.12
N TRP A 477 -82.68 -28.14 -48.00
CA TRP A 477 -82.63 -29.22 -47.02
C TRP A 477 -83.75 -30.23 -47.26
N LYS A 478 -83.35 -31.48 -47.43
CA LYS A 478 -84.33 -32.55 -47.61
C LYS A 478 -84.73 -33.11 -46.26
N ALA A 479 -86.03 -32.94 -45.93
CA ALA A 479 -86.63 -33.46 -44.68
C ALA A 479 -86.55 -34.99 -44.72
N PRO A 480 -86.22 -35.65 -43.58
CA PRO A 480 -86.28 -37.10 -43.45
C PRO A 480 -87.76 -37.61 -43.67
N THR A 481 -87.87 -38.89 -43.91
CA THR A 481 -89.19 -39.53 -44.00
C THR A 481 -89.68 -40.00 -42.58
N GLY A 482 -91.01 -40.06 -42.38
CA GLY A 482 -91.62 -40.52 -41.13
C GLY A 482 -92.44 -39.41 -40.46
N ALA A 483 -93.72 -39.68 -40.24
CA ALA A 483 -94.64 -38.72 -39.57
C ALA A 483 -94.45 -38.72 -38.04
N GLY A 484 -94.65 -37.56 -37.40
CA GLY A 484 -94.63 -37.41 -35.96
C GLY A 484 -93.25 -37.27 -35.33
N LEU A 485 -92.17 -37.22 -36.13
CA LEU A 485 -90.80 -37.05 -35.66
C LEU A 485 -90.36 -35.57 -35.71
N CYS A 486 -89.56 -35.15 -34.71
CA CYS A 486 -89.03 -33.81 -34.65
C CYS A 486 -87.55 -33.83 -34.83
N TYR A 487 -87.06 -32.84 -35.56
CA TYR A 487 -85.63 -32.62 -35.86
C TYR A 487 -85.19 -31.20 -35.54
N LYS A 488 -83.93 -31.07 -35.06
CA LYS A 488 -83.26 -29.80 -35.01
C LYS A 488 -82.30 -29.74 -36.20
N VAL A 489 -82.51 -28.81 -37.08
CA VAL A 489 -81.60 -28.51 -38.21
C VAL A 489 -80.63 -27.40 -37.75
N THR A 490 -79.37 -27.65 -37.82
CA THR A 490 -78.36 -26.72 -37.36
C THR A 490 -77.40 -26.41 -38.52
N LEU A 491 -77.23 -25.14 -38.81
CA LEU A 491 -76.20 -24.59 -39.68
C LEU A 491 -75.03 -24.11 -38.81
N THR A 492 -73.79 -24.48 -39.14
CA THR A 492 -72.54 -24.05 -38.45
C THR A 492 -71.65 -23.43 -39.46
N THR A 493 -70.94 -22.32 -39.05
CA THR A 493 -69.95 -21.59 -39.84
C THR A 493 -68.53 -21.91 -39.35
N VAL A 494 -67.54 -21.43 -40.07
CA VAL A 494 -66.09 -21.67 -39.84
C VAL A 494 -65.62 -21.19 -38.47
N ASP A 495 -66.33 -20.31 -37.80
CA ASP A 495 -66.07 -19.80 -36.46
C ASP A 495 -66.88 -20.47 -35.36
N ASP A 496 -67.52 -21.60 -35.66
CA ASP A 496 -68.51 -22.37 -34.85
C ASP A 496 -69.71 -21.58 -34.44
N SER A 497 -70.03 -20.43 -35.07
CA SER A 497 -71.26 -19.78 -34.97
C SER A 497 -72.40 -20.66 -35.58
N ALA A 498 -73.47 -20.79 -34.87
CA ALA A 498 -74.55 -21.69 -35.33
C ALA A 498 -75.90 -21.05 -35.19
N VAL A 499 -76.78 -21.42 -36.13
CA VAL A 499 -78.19 -21.13 -36.08
C VAL A 499 -79.00 -22.42 -36.29
N SER A 500 -80.11 -22.56 -35.58
CA SER A 500 -80.92 -23.80 -35.69
C SER A 500 -82.40 -23.53 -35.67
N ALA A 501 -83.17 -24.39 -36.39
CA ALA A 501 -84.57 -24.40 -36.37
C ALA A 501 -85.16 -25.80 -36.01
N LEU A 502 -86.31 -25.82 -35.42
CA LEU A 502 -87.06 -27.05 -35.10
C LEU A 502 -88.08 -27.38 -36.19
N VAL A 503 -88.11 -28.65 -36.62
CA VAL A 503 -88.96 -29.11 -37.65
C VAL A 503 -89.71 -30.38 -37.20
N LYS A 504 -91.04 -30.43 -37.42
CA LYS A 504 -91.87 -31.59 -37.14
C LYS A 504 -92.38 -32.16 -38.45
N LEU A 505 -92.23 -33.45 -38.59
CA LEU A 505 -92.71 -34.17 -39.83
C LEU A 505 -94.17 -34.53 -39.68
N LYS A 506 -94.93 -34.21 -40.72
CA LYS A 506 -96.38 -34.59 -40.85
C LYS A 506 -96.50 -35.79 -41.75
#